data_92d10967f8826062d56a18386729f81c
#
_entry.id   92d10967f8826062d56a18386729f81c
#
_cell.length_a   1.000
_cell.length_b   1.000
_cell.length_c   1.000
_cell.angle_alpha   90.00
_cell.angle_beta   90.00
_cell.angle_gamma   90.00
#
_symmetry.space_group_name_H-M   'P 1'
#
loop_
_entity.id
_entity.type
_entity.pdbx_description
1 polymer ?
#
loop_
_entity_poly.entity_id
_entity_poly.type
_entity_poly.pdbx_seq_one_letter_code
_entity_poly.pdbx_strand_id
1 'polypeptide(L)'
;MPSNTAIIIIDPYNDFLHPKGKLNGMLADSLKETDTITHLKELVAAARLHKIPIYYGLHQQCKPGFIAGWNHATPLQISQKNNVAFEEGSWGVEIYEGLEPSLENGDVVVSKHWSSRSVTVYSERLLGRN
;
A
#
# COMPACT_ATOMS: atom_id res chain seq x y z
N MET A 1 -26.61 13.88 -0.20
CA MET A 1 -26.14 13.46 -1.53
C MET A 1 -25.03 12.44 -1.34
N PRO A 2 -25.02 11.32 -2.07
CA PRO A 2 -23.86 10.48 -2.05
C PRO A 2 -22.67 11.28 -2.56
N SER A 3 -21.65 11.43 -1.71
CA SER A 3 -20.40 12.07 -2.11
C SER A 3 -19.71 11.18 -3.14
N ASN A 4 -19.37 11.71 -4.30
CA ASN A 4 -18.50 11.03 -5.27
C ASN A 4 -17.04 11.09 -4.85
N THR A 5 -16.79 11.21 -3.55
CA THR A 5 -15.46 11.35 -2.95
C THR A 5 -15.04 10.02 -2.35
N ALA A 6 -13.80 9.64 -2.58
CA ALA A 6 -13.13 8.53 -1.91
C ALA A 6 -11.70 8.95 -1.52
N ILE A 7 -11.16 8.30 -0.52
CA ILE A 7 -9.76 8.45 -0.13
C ILE A 7 -8.97 7.29 -0.72
N ILE A 8 -7.76 7.54 -1.17
CA ILE A 8 -6.83 6.50 -1.61
C ILE A 8 -5.64 6.51 -0.66
N ILE A 9 -5.38 5.38 -0.01
CA ILE A 9 -4.18 5.16 0.81
C ILE A 9 -3.31 4.13 0.09
N ILE A 10 -2.03 4.46 -0.08
CA ILE A 10 -1.08 3.63 -0.81
C ILE A 10 -0.03 3.08 0.15
N ASP A 11 0.11 1.76 0.14
CA ASP A 11 1.17 1.02 0.84
C ASP A 11 1.28 1.32 2.35
N PRO A 12 0.19 1.34 3.14
CA PRO A 12 0.25 1.64 4.57
C PRO A 12 0.75 0.45 5.41
N TYR A 13 1.84 -0.17 4.95
CA TYR A 13 2.44 -1.36 5.56
C TYR A 13 3.31 -1.04 6.77
N ASN A 14 3.40 -2.00 7.68
CA ASN A 14 4.34 -1.94 8.81
C ASN A 14 5.78 -1.81 8.34
N ASP A 15 6.18 -2.42 7.22
CA ASP A 15 7.54 -2.29 6.68
C ASP A 15 7.92 -0.84 6.37
N PHE A 16 6.98 0.02 6.03
CA PHE A 16 7.21 1.45 5.85
C PHE A 16 7.01 2.26 7.11
N LEU A 17 5.88 2.07 7.78
CA LEU A 17 5.38 3.01 8.78
C LEU A 17 5.87 2.71 10.21
N HIS A 18 6.11 1.44 10.52
CA HIS A 18 6.50 1.05 11.86
C HIS A 18 8.03 1.15 12.05
N PRO A 19 8.52 1.63 13.21
CA PRO A 19 9.97 1.74 13.49
C PRO A 19 10.78 0.46 13.31
N LYS A 20 10.14 -0.71 13.44
CA LYS A 20 10.75 -2.03 13.22
C LYS A 20 10.59 -2.53 11.77
N GLY A 21 9.95 -1.77 10.90
CA GLY A 21 9.77 -2.13 9.49
C GLY A 21 11.08 -2.10 8.72
N LYS A 22 11.23 -3.00 7.75
CA LYS A 22 12.48 -3.17 6.97
C LYS A 22 12.87 -1.93 6.17
N LEU A 23 11.90 -1.11 5.76
CA LEU A 23 12.10 0.10 4.96
C LEU A 23 11.88 1.40 5.75
N ASN A 24 11.48 1.32 7.00
CA ASN A 24 11.21 2.50 7.83
C ASN A 24 12.43 3.41 7.95
N GLY A 25 13.63 2.86 8.06
CA GLY A 25 14.85 3.66 8.20
C GLY A 25 15.07 4.71 7.11
N MET A 26 14.56 4.46 5.89
CA MET A 26 14.63 5.43 4.80
C MET A 26 13.61 6.57 4.94
N LEU A 27 12.56 6.37 5.71
CA LEU A 27 11.41 7.27 5.81
C LEU A 27 11.27 7.90 7.20
N ALA A 28 11.96 7.37 8.21
CA ALA A 28 11.73 7.70 9.62
C ALA A 28 11.77 9.21 9.90
N ASP A 29 12.75 9.92 9.36
CA ASP A 29 12.87 11.36 9.57
C ASP A 29 11.70 12.12 8.94
N SER A 30 11.34 11.78 7.70
CA SER A 30 10.21 12.39 7.00
C SER A 30 8.88 12.09 7.70
N LEU A 31 8.67 10.85 8.12
CA LEU A 31 7.45 10.45 8.85
C LEU A 31 7.30 11.23 10.15
N LYS A 32 8.40 11.46 10.86
CA LYS A 32 8.43 12.23 12.10
C LYS A 32 8.22 13.72 11.85
N GLU A 33 8.93 14.28 10.88
CA GLU A 33 8.87 15.71 10.56
C GLU A 33 7.47 16.16 10.13
N THR A 34 6.80 15.31 9.36
CA THR A 34 5.43 15.58 8.85
C THR A 34 4.33 15.05 9.76
N ASP A 35 4.66 14.38 10.87
CA ASP A 35 3.70 13.69 11.75
C ASP A 35 2.70 12.80 10.97
N THR A 36 3.22 12.11 9.97
CA THR A 36 2.41 11.34 9.01
C THR A 36 1.49 10.33 9.67
N ILE A 37 1.97 9.62 10.69
CA ILE A 37 1.18 8.56 11.36
C ILE A 37 -0.06 9.16 12.02
N THR A 38 0.09 10.26 12.75
CA THR A 38 -1.03 10.95 13.40
C THR A 38 -2.04 11.42 12.35
N HIS A 39 -1.57 12.08 11.30
CA HIS A 39 -2.44 12.61 10.25
C HIS A 39 -3.16 11.49 9.47
N LEU A 40 -2.51 10.34 9.22
CA LEU A 40 -3.17 9.20 8.60
C LEU A 40 -4.29 8.64 9.48
N LYS A 41 -4.05 8.52 10.80
CA LYS A 41 -5.08 8.05 11.74
C LYS A 41 -6.25 9.03 11.82
N GLU A 42 -5.98 10.32 11.86
CA GLU A 42 -7.02 11.37 11.83
C GLU A 42 -7.84 11.31 10.53
N LEU A 43 -7.15 11.14 9.39
CA LEU A 43 -7.80 11.01 8.09
C LEU A 43 -8.72 9.80 8.03
N VAL A 44 -8.26 8.64 8.50
CA VAL A 44 -9.07 7.42 8.56
C VAL A 44 -10.27 7.61 9.50
N ALA A 45 -10.08 8.20 10.68
CA ALA A 45 -11.17 8.49 11.60
C ALA A 45 -12.22 9.43 10.98
N ALA A 46 -11.80 10.50 10.30
CA ALA A 46 -12.69 11.41 9.61
C ALA A 46 -13.46 10.70 8.46
N ALA A 47 -12.78 9.83 7.70
CA ALA A 47 -13.43 9.02 6.66
C ALA A 47 -14.55 8.14 7.24
N ARG A 48 -14.30 7.49 8.40
CA ARG A 48 -15.31 6.67 9.09
C ARG A 48 -16.51 7.53 9.54
N LEU A 49 -16.23 8.68 10.16
CA LEU A 49 -17.26 9.60 10.63
C LEU A 49 -18.18 10.07 9.50
N HIS A 50 -17.60 10.35 8.34
CA HIS A 50 -18.33 10.88 7.18
C HIS A 50 -18.76 9.82 6.18
N LYS A 51 -18.54 8.52 6.48
CA LYS A 51 -18.86 7.40 5.59
C LYS A 51 -18.24 7.53 4.20
N ILE A 52 -17.02 8.03 4.16
CA ILE A 52 -16.22 8.14 2.93
C ILE A 52 -15.43 6.84 2.77
N PRO A 53 -15.59 6.09 1.66
CA PRO A 53 -14.85 4.86 1.46
C PRO A 53 -13.37 5.12 1.22
N ILE A 54 -12.52 4.20 1.72
CA ILE A 54 -11.07 4.24 1.51
C ILE A 54 -10.68 3.11 0.57
N TYR A 55 -9.90 3.44 -0.45
CA TYR A 55 -9.31 2.49 -1.38
C TYR A 55 -7.85 2.28 -1.03
N TYR A 56 -7.50 1.08 -0.60
CA TYR A 56 -6.13 0.70 -0.26
C TYR A 56 -5.45 0.12 -1.49
N GLY A 57 -4.43 0.79 -2.00
CA GLY A 57 -3.59 0.30 -3.09
C GLY A 57 -2.32 -0.33 -2.55
N LEU A 58 -2.27 -1.66 -2.43
CA LEU A 58 -1.17 -2.36 -1.79
C LEU A 58 -0.06 -2.76 -2.76
N HIS A 59 1.18 -2.65 -2.34
CA HIS A 59 2.35 -3.08 -3.08
C HIS A 59 2.34 -4.60 -3.29
N GLN A 60 2.91 -5.07 -4.41
CA GLN A 60 3.15 -6.48 -4.64
C GLN A 60 4.05 -7.05 -3.55
N GLN A 61 3.65 -8.17 -2.97
CA GLN A 61 4.41 -8.83 -1.92
C GLN A 61 5.57 -9.64 -2.48
N CYS A 62 6.68 -9.68 -1.75
CA CYS A 62 7.83 -10.50 -2.06
C CYS A 62 7.55 -11.95 -1.66
N LYS A 63 7.65 -12.87 -2.61
CA LYS A 63 7.42 -14.30 -2.43
C LYS A 63 8.43 -15.11 -3.25
N PRO A 64 8.54 -16.42 -3.03
CA PRO A 64 9.41 -17.24 -3.85
C PRO A 64 9.15 -17.03 -5.34
N GLY A 65 10.21 -16.76 -6.11
CA GLY A 65 10.09 -16.43 -7.53
C GLY A 65 9.75 -14.96 -7.84
N PHE A 66 9.68 -14.08 -6.85
CA PHE A 66 9.46 -12.65 -7.06
C PHE A 66 10.45 -12.08 -8.07
N ILE A 67 9.92 -11.49 -9.16
CA ILE A 67 10.67 -10.98 -10.32
C ILE A 67 11.63 -11.98 -10.98
N ALA A 68 11.49 -13.28 -10.74
CA ALA A 68 12.29 -14.30 -11.41
C ALA A 68 12.07 -14.24 -12.93
N GLY A 69 13.16 -14.24 -13.69
CA GLY A 69 13.10 -14.12 -15.14
C GLY A 69 12.81 -12.73 -15.69
N TRP A 70 12.67 -11.71 -14.86
CA TRP A 70 12.47 -10.34 -15.32
C TRP A 70 13.80 -9.69 -15.73
N ASN A 71 13.92 -9.38 -17.03
CA ASN A 71 15.14 -8.75 -17.58
C ASN A 71 15.23 -7.25 -17.32
N HIS A 72 14.10 -6.62 -16.99
CA HIS A 72 13.99 -5.17 -16.84
C HIS A 72 13.35 -4.77 -15.50
N ALA A 73 13.67 -5.51 -14.44
CA ALA A 73 13.25 -5.13 -13.10
C ALA A 73 13.84 -3.77 -12.73
N THR A 74 13.02 -2.91 -12.13
CA THR A 74 13.46 -1.59 -11.67
C THR A 74 14.39 -1.70 -10.47
N PRO A 75 15.25 -0.70 -10.20
CA PRO A 75 16.09 -0.67 -9.02
C PRO A 75 15.30 -0.87 -7.70
N LEU A 76 14.08 -0.33 -7.64
CA LEU A 76 13.19 -0.50 -6.49
C LEU A 76 12.78 -1.97 -6.29
N GLN A 77 12.41 -2.66 -7.38
CA GLN A 77 12.04 -4.08 -7.32
C GLN A 77 13.23 -4.97 -6.96
N ILE A 78 14.42 -4.64 -7.47
CA ILE A 78 15.66 -5.32 -7.10
C ILE A 78 15.96 -5.12 -5.61
N SER A 79 15.83 -3.90 -5.12
CA SER A 79 16.01 -3.59 -3.70
C SER A 79 15.00 -4.33 -2.83
N GLN A 80 13.73 -4.37 -3.24
CA GLN A 80 12.69 -5.13 -2.55
C GLN A 80 13.06 -6.61 -2.43
N LYS A 81 13.50 -7.22 -3.54
CA LYS A 81 13.94 -8.62 -3.57
C LYS A 81 15.13 -8.87 -2.64
N ASN A 82 16.14 -8.01 -2.70
CA ASN A 82 17.37 -8.19 -1.93
C ASN A 82 17.16 -8.03 -0.42
N ASN A 83 16.26 -7.13 -0.02
CA ASN A 83 15.91 -6.90 1.38
C ASN A 83 14.75 -7.78 1.87
N VAL A 84 14.15 -8.58 0.98
CA VAL A 84 12.94 -9.37 1.26
C VAL A 84 11.87 -8.46 1.90
N ALA A 85 11.75 -7.25 1.39
CA ALA A 85 10.75 -6.30 1.86
C ALA A 85 9.36 -6.68 1.35
N PHE A 86 8.34 -6.40 2.14
CA PHE A 86 6.95 -6.80 1.86
C PHE A 86 6.81 -8.31 1.64
N GLU A 87 7.46 -9.10 2.48
CA GLU A 87 7.41 -10.56 2.41
C GLU A 87 5.99 -11.07 2.68
N GLU A 88 5.48 -11.90 1.76
CA GLU A 88 4.15 -12.50 1.86
C GLU A 88 3.99 -13.26 3.19
N GLY A 89 2.91 -12.99 3.90
CA GLY A 89 2.62 -13.63 5.19
C GLY A 89 3.41 -13.10 6.39
N SER A 90 4.28 -12.11 6.19
CA SER A 90 5.02 -11.48 7.29
C SER A 90 4.23 -10.36 7.94
N TRP A 91 4.61 -10.01 9.17
CA TRP A 91 4.10 -8.82 9.85
C TRP A 91 4.36 -7.52 9.07
N GLY A 92 5.44 -7.46 8.28
CA GLY A 92 5.81 -6.29 7.49
C GLY A 92 4.77 -5.88 6.45
N VAL A 93 3.97 -6.83 5.94
CA VAL A 93 2.88 -6.58 4.98
C VAL A 93 1.51 -6.41 5.62
N GLU A 94 1.43 -6.47 6.94
CA GLU A 94 0.21 -6.10 7.63
C GLU A 94 0.02 -4.58 7.58
N ILE A 95 -1.23 -4.15 7.51
CA ILE A 95 -1.57 -2.72 7.58
C ILE A 95 -1.21 -2.19 8.96
N TYR A 96 -0.61 -1.01 8.99
CA TYR A 96 -0.24 -0.34 10.24
C TYR A 96 -1.45 -0.16 11.16
N GLU A 97 -1.26 -0.44 12.44
CA GLU A 97 -2.32 -0.38 13.47
C GLU A 97 -3.05 0.97 13.48
N GLY A 98 -4.37 0.91 13.39
CA GLY A 98 -5.26 2.07 13.34
C GLY A 98 -5.58 2.54 11.91
N LEU A 99 -5.01 1.90 10.87
CA LEU A 99 -5.29 2.21 9.47
C LEU A 99 -6.05 1.09 8.75
N GLU A 100 -6.48 0.04 9.45
CA GLU A 100 -7.06 -1.16 8.87
C GLU A 100 -8.34 -0.84 8.06
N PRO A 101 -8.54 -1.53 6.91
CA PRO A 101 -9.76 -1.39 6.13
C PRO A 101 -11.00 -1.84 6.91
N SER A 102 -12.13 -1.18 6.64
CA SER A 102 -13.43 -1.53 7.17
C SER A 102 -14.41 -1.81 6.03
N LEU A 103 -14.85 -3.05 5.89
CA LEU A 103 -15.84 -3.44 4.90
C LEU A 103 -17.18 -2.73 5.12
N GLU A 104 -17.56 -2.50 6.38
CA GLU A 104 -18.79 -1.77 6.72
C GLU A 104 -18.79 -0.33 6.25
N ASN A 105 -17.60 0.28 6.09
CA ASN A 105 -17.44 1.62 5.51
C ASN A 105 -17.39 1.62 3.98
N GLY A 106 -17.43 0.44 3.34
CA GLY A 106 -17.30 0.30 1.89
C GLY A 106 -15.87 0.40 1.38
N ASP A 107 -14.88 0.12 2.23
CA ASP A 107 -13.48 0.15 1.84
C ASP A 107 -13.13 -0.96 0.86
N VAL A 108 -12.18 -0.68 -0.02
CA VAL A 108 -11.71 -1.59 -1.06
C VAL A 108 -10.21 -1.78 -0.95
N VAL A 109 -9.76 -3.02 -1.00
CA VAL A 109 -8.33 -3.37 -0.99
C VAL A 109 -7.93 -3.95 -2.33
N VAL A 110 -6.89 -3.37 -2.95
CA VAL A 110 -6.37 -3.77 -4.26
C VAL A 110 -4.87 -3.97 -4.19
N SER A 111 -4.39 -5.13 -4.65
CA SER A 111 -2.95 -5.38 -4.82
C SER A 111 -2.46 -4.89 -6.18
N LYS A 112 -1.27 -4.29 -6.19
CA LYS A 112 -0.61 -3.81 -7.41
C LYS A 112 0.39 -4.86 -7.92
N HIS A 113 0.52 -5.00 -9.24
CA HIS A 113 1.63 -5.77 -9.84
C HIS A 113 2.88 -4.92 -10.05
N TRP A 114 2.70 -3.62 -10.23
CA TRP A 114 3.77 -2.65 -10.44
C TRP A 114 3.80 -1.63 -9.30
N SER A 115 4.85 -0.86 -9.23
CA SER A 115 4.97 0.20 -8.23
C SER A 115 3.88 1.27 -8.38
N SER A 116 3.36 1.47 -9.60
CA SER A 116 2.26 2.39 -9.85
C SER A 116 0.93 1.66 -9.99
N ARG A 117 -0.07 2.15 -9.26
CA ARG A 117 -1.45 1.67 -9.36
C ARG A 117 -2.06 1.91 -10.75
N SER A 118 -1.69 3.01 -11.40
CA SER A 118 -2.20 3.36 -12.73
C SER A 118 -1.81 2.33 -13.79
N VAL A 119 -0.61 1.76 -13.71
CA VAL A 119 -0.13 0.72 -14.64
C VAL A 119 -0.93 -0.57 -14.47
N THR A 120 -1.28 -0.95 -13.24
CA THR A 120 -2.09 -2.13 -12.97
C THR A 120 -3.48 -2.02 -13.58
N VAL A 121 -4.13 -0.86 -13.46
CA VAL A 121 -5.45 -0.61 -14.04
C VAL A 121 -5.43 -0.67 -15.56
N TYR A 122 -4.38 -0.17 -16.20
CA TYR A 122 -4.25 -0.26 -17.65
C TYR A 122 -4.05 -1.69 -18.15
N SER A 123 -3.28 -2.51 -17.46
CA SER A 123 -3.07 -3.91 -17.85
C SER A 123 -4.36 -4.74 -17.74
N GLU A 124 -5.16 -4.52 -16.73
CA GLU A 124 -6.46 -5.21 -16.57
C GLU A 124 -7.47 -4.80 -17.68
N ARG A 125 -7.49 -3.52 -18.06
CA ARG A 125 -8.33 -3.08 -19.19
C ARG A 125 -7.90 -3.64 -20.53
N LEU A 126 -6.61 -3.84 -20.75
CA LEU A 126 -6.09 -4.42 -22.00
C LEU A 126 -6.35 -5.93 -22.08
N LEU A 127 -6.36 -6.63 -20.94
CA LEU A 127 -6.65 -8.07 -20.87
C LEU A 127 -8.15 -8.36 -20.88
N GLY A 128 -9.01 -7.41 -20.56
CA GLY A 128 -10.46 -7.54 -20.56
C GLY A 128 -11.14 -7.24 -21.91
N ARG A 129 -10.38 -7.07 -22.99
CA ARG A 129 -10.90 -6.88 -24.35
C ARG A 129 -10.55 -8.10 -25.21
N ASN A 130 -11.24 -9.18 -24.96
CA ASN A 130 -11.48 -10.24 -25.94
C ASN A 130 -12.99 -10.55 -25.99
#